data_986c87f192c6db457eab36f4e2ae0a9f
#
_entry.id   986c87f192c6db457eab36f4e2ae0a9f
#
_cell.length_a   1.000
_cell.length_b   1.000
_cell.length_c   1.000
_cell.angle_alpha   90.00
_cell.angle_beta   90.00
_cell.angle_gamma   90.00
#
_symmetry.space_group_name_H-M   'P 1'
#
loop_
_entity.id
_entity.type
_entity.pdbx_description
1 polymer ?
#
loop_
_entity_poly.entity_id
_entity_poly.type
_entity_poly.pdbx_seq_one_letter_code
_entity_poly.pdbx_strand_id
1 'polypeptide(L)'
;MKRNILIALLAAFGIIVNAAVPDSLKKDLEDYDYLVSFVETNYAPFDAIMQKGYKREYKALKKQIREQLSKGESDLEKASSDYVMWFYSQFDRHIGLETIAFQMASANFMNAAILKMDSTVVTGTFEYDPKPVSCKVDSCTWLIRVPSCSTDNHEWTIKALQQFDESDCENLIIDVRGNGGGSDGVWNRYYDMLYDHPNKPFVSWFRNTTENINQWKSFWQSNDKYARSFIEECEYSKKKFLKWVETPGDTGRKPTTRIRRAAILVDMMTASAAESIAEFAKKHSDRTKVYGIGNTLGCELTGNCREGALPNSKIKLSYATTVDSDFYEKDFSEGLGVTPDVIIPLPMARKFTDNIDEWVLWVAEDLKR
;
A
#
# COMPACT_ATOMS: atom_id res chain seq x y z
N MET A 1 -10.14 37.48 83.35
CA MET A 1 -10.93 37.25 82.14
C MET A 1 -10.10 36.46 81.16
N LYS A 2 -10.33 35.11 81.08
CA LYS A 2 -9.65 34.22 80.10
C LYS A 2 -10.66 33.86 79.05
N ARG A 3 -10.35 34.23 77.81
CA ARG A 3 -11.17 33.96 76.61
C ARG A 3 -10.69 32.65 75.99
N ASN A 4 -11.46 31.60 76.12
CA ASN A 4 -11.21 30.30 75.46
C ASN A 4 -11.60 30.42 73.98
N ILE A 5 -10.66 30.22 73.07
CA ILE A 5 -10.90 30.08 71.66
C ILE A 5 -11.04 28.62 71.38
N LEU A 6 -12.23 28.19 70.99
CA LEU A 6 -12.55 26.82 70.54
C LEU A 6 -12.18 26.73 69.05
N ILE A 7 -11.13 25.96 68.74
CA ILE A 7 -10.76 25.64 67.35
C ILE A 7 -11.55 24.41 66.94
N ALA A 8 -12.54 24.56 66.08
CA ALA A 8 -13.25 23.47 65.42
C ALA A 8 -12.39 22.94 64.26
N LEU A 9 -11.84 21.75 64.41
CA LEU A 9 -11.24 20.99 63.31
C LEU A 9 -12.36 20.40 62.45
N LEU A 10 -12.60 21.00 61.27
CA LEU A 10 -13.38 20.39 60.19
C LEU A 10 -12.49 19.35 59.50
N ALA A 11 -12.69 18.05 59.85
CA ALA A 11 -12.15 16.93 59.11
C ALA A 11 -12.96 16.82 57.81
N ALA A 12 -12.45 17.36 56.71
CA ALA A 12 -12.96 17.07 55.39
C ALA A 12 -12.59 15.64 55.00
N PHE A 13 -13.53 14.70 55.21
CA PHE A 13 -13.47 13.40 54.57
C PHE A 13 -13.63 13.63 53.06
N GLY A 14 -12.52 13.62 52.33
CA GLY A 14 -12.55 13.49 50.90
C GLY A 14 -13.10 12.13 50.51
N ILE A 15 -14.38 12.08 50.19
CA ILE A 15 -14.96 10.92 49.51
C ILE A 15 -14.31 10.87 48.13
N ILE A 16 -13.30 10.01 47.98
CA ILE A 16 -12.83 9.62 46.62
C ILE A 16 -13.99 8.81 46.04
N VAL A 17 -14.88 9.49 45.33
CA VAL A 17 -15.83 8.81 44.45
C VAL A 17 -14.97 8.23 43.32
N ASN A 18 -14.68 6.94 43.43
CA ASN A 18 -14.22 6.15 42.30
C ASN A 18 -15.38 6.14 41.31
N ALA A 19 -15.42 7.17 40.42
CA ALA A 19 -16.37 7.18 39.32
C ALA A 19 -16.08 5.92 38.48
N ALA A 20 -17.07 5.03 38.40
CA ALA A 20 -16.96 3.87 37.55
C ALA A 20 -16.64 4.36 36.12
N VAL A 21 -15.64 3.74 35.49
CA VAL A 21 -15.31 4.02 34.09
C VAL A 21 -16.59 3.87 33.27
N PRO A 22 -16.99 4.87 32.45
CA PRO A 22 -18.18 4.76 31.61
C PRO A 22 -18.12 3.52 30.71
N ASP A 23 -19.25 2.82 30.54
CA ASP A 23 -19.31 1.62 29.69
C ASP A 23 -18.85 1.85 28.26
N SER A 24 -19.07 3.06 27.70
CA SER A 24 -18.54 3.44 26.39
C SER A 24 -17.03 3.43 26.37
N LEU A 25 -16.38 4.07 27.35
CA LEU A 25 -14.92 4.11 27.42
C LEU A 25 -14.31 2.72 27.63
N LYS A 26 -15.01 1.86 28.36
CA LYS A 26 -14.57 0.46 28.52
C LYS A 26 -14.58 -0.28 27.18
N LYS A 27 -15.64 -0.13 26.37
CA LYS A 27 -15.74 -0.71 25.03
C LYS A 27 -14.69 -0.14 24.08
N ASP A 28 -14.42 1.16 24.16
CA ASP A 28 -13.38 1.81 23.35
C ASP A 28 -11.99 1.28 23.69
N LEU A 29 -11.68 1.05 24.96
CA LEU A 29 -10.43 0.45 25.40
C LEU A 29 -10.32 -1.02 24.96
N GLU A 30 -11.41 -1.79 25.03
CA GLU A 30 -11.46 -3.17 24.52
C GLU A 30 -11.20 -3.23 23.02
N ASP A 31 -11.80 -2.33 22.24
CA ASP A 31 -11.60 -2.22 20.79
C ASP A 31 -10.17 -1.82 20.44
N TYR A 32 -9.60 -0.85 21.16
CA TYR A 32 -8.22 -0.45 20.95
C TYR A 32 -7.23 -1.59 21.28
N ASP A 33 -7.40 -2.25 22.43
CA ASP A 33 -6.56 -3.39 22.83
C ASP A 33 -6.68 -4.55 21.84
N TYR A 34 -7.90 -4.78 21.30
CA TYR A 34 -8.14 -5.75 20.25
C TYR A 34 -7.42 -5.34 18.94
N LEU A 35 -7.52 -4.08 18.49
CA LEU A 35 -6.83 -3.56 17.30
C LEU A 35 -5.33 -3.82 17.39
N VAL A 36 -4.71 -3.47 18.52
CA VAL A 36 -3.28 -3.71 18.75
C VAL A 36 -2.95 -5.20 18.64
N SER A 37 -3.69 -6.06 19.34
CA SER A 37 -3.48 -7.51 19.30
C SER A 37 -3.70 -8.09 17.90
N PHE A 38 -4.72 -7.59 17.19
CA PHE A 38 -5.03 -8.02 15.84
C PHE A 38 -3.89 -7.72 14.86
N VAL A 39 -3.35 -6.50 14.88
CA VAL A 39 -2.23 -6.11 14.04
C VAL A 39 -0.97 -6.89 14.40
N GLU A 40 -0.63 -7.01 15.67
CA GLU A 40 0.53 -7.80 16.14
C GLU A 40 0.46 -9.27 15.69
N THR A 41 -0.76 -9.82 15.57
CA THR A 41 -0.98 -11.22 15.23
C THR A 41 -1.09 -11.46 13.74
N ASN A 42 -1.86 -10.65 13.00
CA ASN A 42 -2.33 -10.97 11.66
C ASN A 42 -1.64 -10.17 10.53
N TYR A 43 -1.14 -8.97 10.82
CA TYR A 43 -0.50 -8.11 9.83
C TYR A 43 0.89 -8.65 9.46
N ALA A 44 1.08 -9.05 8.19
CA ALA A 44 2.27 -9.80 7.78
C ALA A 44 3.59 -9.04 7.97
N PRO A 45 3.71 -7.72 7.68
CA PRO A 45 4.95 -6.97 7.86
C PRO A 45 5.37 -6.74 9.31
N PHE A 46 4.47 -6.96 10.29
CA PHE A 46 4.72 -6.57 11.69
C PHE A 46 6.05 -7.06 12.24
N ASP A 47 6.37 -8.34 12.05
CA ASP A 47 7.61 -8.92 12.60
C ASP A 47 8.86 -8.32 11.94
N ALA A 48 8.82 -8.07 10.63
CA ALA A 48 9.91 -7.46 9.90
C ALA A 48 10.18 -6.03 10.41
N ILE A 49 9.12 -5.23 10.64
CA ILE A 49 9.23 -3.90 11.22
C ILE A 49 9.89 -3.96 12.61
N MET A 50 9.46 -4.90 13.45
CA MET A 50 10.03 -5.06 14.78
C MET A 50 11.49 -5.50 14.76
N GLN A 51 11.90 -6.33 13.78
CA GLN A 51 13.29 -6.77 13.59
C GLN A 51 14.20 -5.63 13.11
N LYS A 52 13.66 -4.65 12.39
CA LYS A 52 14.40 -3.45 11.93
C LYS A 52 14.68 -2.42 13.04
N GLY A 53 14.33 -2.73 14.30
CA GLY A 53 14.69 -1.89 15.45
C GLY A 53 13.58 -0.99 15.99
N TYR A 54 12.41 -0.94 15.36
CA TYR A 54 11.29 -0.06 15.75
C TYR A 54 10.56 -0.49 17.03
N LYS A 55 10.94 -1.61 17.65
CA LYS A 55 10.25 -2.19 18.82
C LYS A 55 10.11 -1.22 20.01
N ARG A 56 11.11 -0.36 20.25
CA ARG A 56 11.06 0.61 21.36
C ARG A 56 10.03 1.70 21.08
N GLU A 57 10.10 2.27 19.90
CA GLU A 57 9.18 3.32 19.42
C GLU A 57 7.74 2.81 19.42
N TYR A 58 7.51 1.64 18.83
CA TYR A 58 6.20 0.99 18.80
C TYR A 58 5.59 0.78 20.20
N LYS A 59 6.40 0.31 21.17
CA LYS A 59 5.93 0.14 22.56
C LYS A 59 5.56 1.46 23.22
N ALA A 60 6.31 2.54 22.95
CA ALA A 60 6.01 3.87 23.47
C ALA A 60 4.72 4.41 22.86
N LEU A 61 4.56 4.30 21.53
CA LEU A 61 3.38 4.73 20.78
C LEU A 61 2.10 4.11 21.35
N LYS A 62 2.00 2.76 21.38
CA LYS A 62 0.78 2.09 21.81
C LYS A 62 0.43 2.38 23.29
N LYS A 63 1.44 2.55 24.15
CA LYS A 63 1.23 2.94 25.53
C LYS A 63 0.68 4.37 25.63
N GLN A 64 1.28 5.32 24.91
CA GLN A 64 0.84 6.72 24.91
C GLN A 64 -0.61 6.85 24.44
N ILE A 65 -0.95 6.23 23.30
CA ILE A 65 -2.31 6.29 22.74
C ILE A 65 -3.33 5.69 23.73
N ARG A 66 -3.02 4.53 24.30
CA ARG A 66 -3.90 3.90 25.28
C ARG A 66 -4.11 4.76 26.53
N GLU A 67 -3.06 5.42 27.02
CA GLU A 67 -3.15 6.34 28.15
C GLU A 67 -4.03 7.56 27.83
N GLN A 68 -3.88 8.16 26.63
CA GLN A 68 -4.73 9.28 26.18
C GLN A 68 -6.20 8.87 26.07
N LEU A 69 -6.48 7.70 25.47
CA LEU A 69 -7.84 7.15 25.39
C LEU A 69 -8.43 6.91 26.79
N SER A 70 -7.66 6.30 27.70
CA SER A 70 -8.12 5.99 29.07
C SER A 70 -8.45 7.23 29.91
N LYS A 71 -7.84 8.39 29.59
CA LYS A 71 -8.09 9.67 30.25
C LYS A 71 -9.21 10.50 29.57
N GLY A 72 -9.75 10.03 28.43
CA GLY A 72 -10.69 10.78 27.62
C GLY A 72 -10.05 11.96 26.88
N GLU A 73 -8.71 11.97 26.72
CA GLU A 73 -7.97 12.96 25.94
C GLU A 73 -8.06 12.67 24.43
N SER A 74 -8.53 11.50 24.05
CA SER A 74 -8.77 11.04 22.67
C SER A 74 -10.03 10.17 22.67
N ASP A 75 -10.71 10.08 21.53
CA ASP A 75 -11.74 9.09 21.25
C ASP A 75 -11.17 7.86 20.52
N LEU A 76 -11.99 6.82 20.32
CA LEU A 76 -11.57 5.58 19.67
C LEU A 76 -11.13 5.79 18.21
N GLU A 77 -11.85 6.62 17.44
CA GLU A 77 -11.51 6.86 16.03
C GLU A 77 -10.13 7.50 15.89
N LYS A 78 -9.86 8.53 16.68
CA LYS A 78 -8.56 9.18 16.69
C LYS A 78 -7.45 8.26 17.19
N ALA A 79 -7.68 7.55 18.29
CA ALA A 79 -6.72 6.61 18.87
C ALA A 79 -6.34 5.50 17.88
N SER A 80 -7.34 4.90 17.22
CA SER A 80 -7.15 3.88 16.20
C SER A 80 -6.43 4.44 14.96
N SER A 81 -6.81 5.66 14.53
CA SER A 81 -6.18 6.36 13.43
C SER A 81 -4.70 6.65 13.71
N ASP A 82 -4.36 7.22 14.86
CA ASP A 82 -2.97 7.53 15.24
C ASP A 82 -2.12 6.25 15.27
N TYR A 83 -2.68 5.14 15.76
CA TYR A 83 -2.01 3.85 15.78
C TYR A 83 -1.73 3.30 14.38
N VAL A 84 -2.72 3.29 13.50
CA VAL A 84 -2.58 2.75 12.13
C VAL A 84 -1.75 3.66 11.25
N MET A 85 -1.85 4.98 11.41
CA MET A 85 -1.04 5.97 10.69
C MET A 85 0.45 5.81 10.94
N TRP A 86 0.87 5.28 12.08
CA TRP A 86 2.28 4.99 12.34
C TRP A 86 2.84 3.94 11.37
N PHE A 87 2.06 2.91 11.01
CA PHE A 87 2.45 1.93 9.99
C PHE A 87 2.31 2.51 8.60
N TYR A 88 1.16 3.14 8.31
CA TYR A 88 0.82 3.69 7.00
C TYR A 88 1.85 4.71 6.50
N SER A 89 2.29 5.60 7.36
CA SER A 89 3.20 6.67 6.96
C SER A 89 4.64 6.22 6.72
N GLN A 90 5.07 5.11 7.33
CA GLN A 90 6.48 4.72 7.37
C GLN A 90 6.80 3.40 6.67
N PHE A 91 5.87 2.44 6.61
CA PHE A 91 6.22 1.07 6.25
C PHE A 91 5.38 0.46 5.14
N ASP A 92 4.06 0.67 5.14
CA ASP A 92 3.16 -0.01 4.21
C ASP A 92 1.81 0.70 4.16
N ARG A 93 1.37 1.07 2.97
CA ARG A 93 0.10 1.76 2.76
C ARG A 93 -1.07 0.85 2.44
N HIS A 94 -0.90 -0.45 2.54
CA HIS A 94 -1.98 -1.41 2.53
C HIS A 94 -2.74 -1.50 3.87
N ILE A 95 -2.17 -0.96 4.96
CA ILE A 95 -2.88 -0.88 6.24
C ILE A 95 -3.73 0.38 6.32
N GLY A 96 -5.00 0.26 6.71
CA GLY A 96 -5.91 1.40 6.78
C GLY A 96 -7.15 1.12 7.62
N LEU A 97 -7.91 2.18 7.94
CA LEU A 97 -9.17 2.12 8.68
C LEU A 97 -10.31 2.77 7.91
N GLU A 98 -11.50 2.22 8.05
CA GLU A 98 -12.72 2.81 7.49
C GLU A 98 -13.32 3.83 8.51
N THR A 99 -12.52 4.88 8.84
CA THR A 99 -12.95 5.97 9.72
C THR A 99 -12.66 7.33 9.08
N ILE A 100 -13.48 8.33 9.40
CA ILE A 100 -13.26 9.71 8.92
C ILE A 100 -11.91 10.24 9.43
N ALA A 101 -11.57 9.96 10.68
CA ALA A 101 -10.30 10.38 11.28
C ALA A 101 -9.08 9.85 10.49
N PHE A 102 -9.08 8.56 10.12
CA PHE A 102 -8.00 7.98 9.33
C PHE A 102 -7.97 8.51 7.89
N GLN A 103 -9.14 8.63 7.24
CA GLN A 103 -9.24 9.16 5.88
C GLN A 103 -8.70 10.59 5.78
N MET A 104 -9.03 11.44 6.75
CA MET A 104 -8.50 12.79 6.82
C MET A 104 -7.00 12.82 7.08
N ALA A 105 -6.51 11.99 8.01
CA ALA A 105 -5.09 11.92 8.34
C ALA A 105 -4.24 11.44 7.15
N SER A 106 -4.67 10.37 6.48
CA SER A 106 -3.99 9.83 5.29
C SER A 106 -4.05 10.82 4.11
N ALA A 107 -5.20 11.47 3.87
CA ALA A 107 -5.31 12.49 2.84
C ALA A 107 -4.39 13.69 3.10
N ASN A 108 -4.31 14.17 4.33
CA ASN A 108 -3.40 15.26 4.70
C ASN A 108 -1.93 14.85 4.52
N PHE A 109 -1.58 13.62 4.89
CA PHE A 109 -0.24 13.07 4.68
C PHE A 109 0.12 13.02 3.19
N MET A 110 -0.78 12.52 2.34
CA MET A 110 -0.60 12.44 0.89
C MET A 110 -0.50 13.83 0.26
N ASN A 111 -1.38 14.77 0.65
CA ASN A 111 -1.33 16.16 0.17
C ASN A 111 0.00 16.84 0.51
N ALA A 112 0.53 16.63 1.71
CA ALA A 112 1.84 17.15 2.10
C ALA A 112 2.98 16.57 1.26
N ALA A 113 2.90 15.29 0.89
CA ALA A 113 3.86 14.65 0.00
C ALA A 113 3.79 15.24 -1.42
N ILE A 114 2.58 15.44 -1.97
CA ILE A 114 2.37 16.10 -3.28
C ILE A 114 3.00 17.48 -3.30
N LEU A 115 2.73 18.32 -2.30
CA LEU A 115 3.26 19.69 -2.22
C LEU A 115 4.78 19.75 -2.12
N LYS A 116 5.44 18.71 -1.61
CA LYS A 116 6.89 18.60 -1.64
C LYS A 116 7.45 18.32 -3.04
N MET A 117 6.70 17.56 -3.86
CA MET A 117 7.10 17.22 -5.22
C MET A 117 6.77 18.35 -6.19
N ASP A 118 5.60 18.95 -6.05
CA ASP A 118 5.14 20.06 -6.90
C ASP A 118 4.37 21.10 -6.06
N SER A 119 5.05 22.18 -5.67
CA SER A 119 4.48 23.27 -4.89
C SER A 119 3.45 24.11 -5.65
N THR A 120 3.33 23.95 -6.97
CA THR A 120 2.35 24.64 -7.81
C THR A 120 0.97 23.98 -7.79
N VAL A 121 0.90 22.78 -7.25
CA VAL A 121 -0.33 22.00 -7.17
C VAL A 121 -1.25 22.58 -6.09
N VAL A 122 -2.51 22.78 -6.45
CA VAL A 122 -3.57 23.10 -5.47
C VAL A 122 -4.19 21.78 -5.02
N THR A 123 -3.90 21.36 -3.80
CA THR A 123 -4.44 20.13 -3.23
C THR A 123 -5.96 20.14 -3.18
N GLY A 124 -6.58 19.00 -3.46
CA GLY A 124 -8.04 18.85 -3.49
C GLY A 124 -8.70 19.20 -4.84
N THR A 125 -7.92 19.61 -5.84
CA THR A 125 -8.44 19.94 -7.18
C THR A 125 -8.09 18.91 -8.25
N PHE A 126 -7.56 17.75 -7.87
CA PHE A 126 -7.26 16.68 -8.82
C PHE A 126 -8.53 15.99 -9.29
N GLU A 127 -8.75 16.03 -10.59
CA GLU A 127 -9.73 15.18 -11.26
C GLU A 127 -8.99 13.97 -11.85
N TYR A 128 -8.86 12.90 -11.06
CA TYR A 128 -8.30 11.64 -11.52
C TYR A 128 -9.41 10.73 -12.01
N ASP A 129 -9.61 10.67 -13.31
CA ASP A 129 -10.48 9.72 -13.98
C ASP A 129 -9.78 9.20 -15.25
N PRO A 130 -8.59 8.53 -15.10
CA PRO A 130 -7.85 8.05 -16.24
C PRO A 130 -8.67 7.00 -16.99
N LYS A 131 -8.75 7.13 -18.32
CA LYS A 131 -9.43 6.17 -19.18
C LYS A 131 -8.42 5.18 -19.77
N PRO A 132 -8.82 3.93 -20.05
CA PRO A 132 -8.01 2.99 -20.80
C PRO A 132 -7.70 3.55 -22.19
N VAL A 133 -6.43 3.51 -22.60
CA VAL A 133 -5.97 4.02 -23.90
C VAL A 133 -4.98 3.05 -24.50
N SER A 134 -5.11 2.80 -25.81
CA SER A 134 -4.12 2.13 -26.61
C SER A 134 -4.05 2.84 -27.97
N CYS A 135 -3.00 3.61 -28.20
CA CYS A 135 -2.88 4.40 -29.41
C CYS A 135 -1.42 4.75 -29.76
N LYS A 136 -1.20 5.11 -31.01
CA LYS A 136 0.04 5.65 -31.53
C LYS A 136 0.20 7.11 -31.04
N VAL A 137 1.35 7.42 -30.43
CA VAL A 137 1.70 8.78 -29.98
C VAL A 137 2.40 9.54 -31.12
N ASP A 138 3.34 8.88 -31.79
CA ASP A 138 4.09 9.40 -32.91
C ASP A 138 4.53 8.26 -33.87
N SER A 139 5.45 8.53 -34.80
CA SER A 139 5.86 7.54 -35.82
C SER A 139 6.47 6.26 -35.25
N CYS A 140 7.03 6.27 -34.02
CA CYS A 140 7.76 5.13 -33.46
C CYS A 140 7.32 4.78 -32.00
N THR A 141 6.40 5.52 -31.39
CA THR A 141 6.01 5.34 -29.99
C THR A 141 4.53 5.02 -29.86
N TRP A 142 4.21 3.98 -29.09
CA TRP A 142 2.87 3.55 -28.74
C TRP A 142 2.59 3.79 -27.25
N LEU A 143 1.38 4.22 -26.91
CA LEU A 143 0.90 4.40 -25.54
C LEU A 143 -0.11 3.32 -25.20
N ILE A 144 0.07 2.68 -24.03
CA ILE A 144 -0.95 1.87 -23.37
C ILE A 144 -1.14 2.42 -21.97
N ARG A 145 -2.31 3.02 -21.68
CA ARG A 145 -2.69 3.47 -20.35
C ARG A 145 -3.59 2.45 -19.69
N VAL A 146 -3.15 1.93 -18.56
CA VAL A 146 -3.89 0.95 -17.74
C VAL A 146 -4.31 1.61 -16.44
N PRO A 147 -5.55 2.11 -16.33
CA PRO A 147 -6.00 2.89 -15.17
C PRO A 147 -6.34 2.03 -13.94
N SER A 148 -6.46 0.72 -14.10
CA SER A 148 -6.76 -0.22 -13.01
C SER A 148 -6.30 -1.63 -13.38
N CYS A 149 -5.77 -2.35 -12.42
CA CYS A 149 -5.45 -3.78 -12.52
C CYS A 149 -6.63 -4.68 -12.15
N SER A 150 -7.88 -4.21 -12.29
CA SER A 150 -9.05 -5.05 -12.05
C SER A 150 -9.11 -6.21 -13.05
N THR A 151 -9.70 -7.34 -12.63
CA THR A 151 -9.88 -8.50 -13.49
C THR A 151 -10.71 -8.20 -14.73
N ASP A 152 -11.63 -7.23 -14.67
CA ASP A 152 -12.45 -6.78 -15.79
C ASP A 152 -11.62 -6.13 -16.90
N ASN A 153 -10.47 -5.58 -16.56
CA ASN A 153 -9.54 -4.97 -17.52
C ASN A 153 -8.58 -5.97 -18.18
N HIS A 154 -8.53 -7.21 -17.73
CA HIS A 154 -7.53 -8.19 -18.17
C HIS A 154 -7.60 -8.41 -19.69
N GLU A 155 -8.79 -8.66 -20.24
CA GLU A 155 -8.96 -8.88 -21.68
C GLU A 155 -8.58 -7.64 -22.51
N TRP A 156 -8.96 -6.45 -22.03
CA TRP A 156 -8.58 -5.19 -22.67
C TRP A 156 -7.07 -4.98 -22.69
N THR A 157 -6.40 -5.27 -21.56
CA THR A 157 -4.93 -5.11 -21.42
C THR A 157 -4.18 -6.01 -22.40
N ILE A 158 -4.65 -7.24 -22.61
CA ILE A 158 -4.09 -8.15 -23.63
C ILE A 158 -4.30 -7.60 -25.05
N LYS A 159 -5.52 -7.12 -25.36
CA LYS A 159 -5.83 -6.54 -26.68
C LYS A 159 -4.99 -5.29 -26.97
N ALA A 160 -4.80 -4.44 -25.97
CA ALA A 160 -3.93 -3.25 -26.11
C ALA A 160 -2.50 -3.62 -26.46
N LEU A 161 -1.96 -4.67 -25.87
CA LEU A 161 -0.62 -5.17 -26.20
C LEU A 161 -0.56 -5.77 -27.59
N GLN A 162 -1.60 -6.49 -28.04
CA GLN A 162 -1.69 -7.01 -29.42
C GLN A 162 -1.69 -5.86 -30.45
N GLN A 163 -2.40 -4.75 -30.19
CA GLN A 163 -2.39 -3.57 -31.06
C GLN A 163 -0.99 -2.96 -31.18
N PHE A 164 -0.22 -2.95 -30.08
CA PHE A 164 1.19 -2.55 -30.16
C PHE A 164 2.00 -3.53 -31.00
N ASP A 165 1.83 -4.83 -30.84
CA ASP A 165 2.53 -5.87 -31.61
C ASP A 165 2.28 -5.77 -33.11
N GLU A 166 1.06 -5.39 -33.50
CA GLU A 166 0.65 -5.19 -34.89
C GLU A 166 1.10 -3.84 -35.48
N SER A 167 1.58 -2.93 -34.63
CA SER A 167 2.03 -1.60 -35.05
C SER A 167 3.49 -1.58 -35.54
N ASP A 168 3.88 -0.51 -36.25
CA ASP A 168 5.26 -0.23 -36.63
C ASP A 168 6.08 0.42 -35.51
N CYS A 169 5.48 0.69 -34.35
CA CYS A 169 6.17 1.35 -33.24
C CYS A 169 7.16 0.42 -32.56
N GLU A 170 8.35 0.91 -32.29
CA GLU A 170 9.41 0.19 -31.57
C GLU A 170 9.55 0.60 -30.10
N ASN A 171 8.95 1.74 -29.71
CA ASN A 171 8.94 2.25 -28.35
C ASN A 171 7.55 2.11 -27.72
N LEU A 172 7.52 1.76 -26.42
CA LEU A 172 6.28 1.55 -25.68
C LEU A 172 6.25 2.40 -24.41
N ILE A 173 5.16 3.15 -24.22
CA ILE A 173 4.83 3.81 -22.95
C ILE A 173 3.71 3.01 -22.29
N ILE A 174 3.95 2.52 -21.09
CA ILE A 174 2.93 1.91 -20.21
C ILE A 174 2.62 2.92 -19.11
N ASP A 175 1.44 3.51 -19.16
CA ASP A 175 1.02 4.55 -18.23
C ASP A 175 0.11 3.96 -17.16
N VAL A 176 0.62 3.91 -15.93
CA VAL A 176 -0.08 3.40 -14.74
C VAL A 176 -0.34 4.50 -13.70
N ARG A 177 -0.26 5.76 -14.11
CA ARG A 177 -0.62 6.88 -13.23
C ARG A 177 -2.08 6.77 -12.79
N GLY A 178 -2.34 7.06 -11.52
CA GLY A 178 -3.68 6.95 -10.93
C GLY A 178 -4.19 5.51 -10.75
N ASN A 179 -3.40 4.49 -11.06
CA ASN A 179 -3.79 3.10 -10.94
C ASN A 179 -3.51 2.59 -9.51
N GLY A 180 -4.57 2.39 -8.72
CA GLY A 180 -4.49 1.89 -7.34
C GLY A 180 -4.21 0.39 -7.19
N GLY A 181 -3.93 -0.32 -8.29
CA GLY A 181 -3.63 -1.77 -8.24
C GLY A 181 -4.82 -2.67 -8.59
N GLY A 182 -4.80 -3.87 -8.04
CA GLY A 182 -5.76 -4.96 -8.28
C GLY A 182 -5.06 -6.31 -8.41
N SER A 183 -5.19 -6.98 -9.55
CA SER A 183 -4.58 -8.28 -9.82
C SER A 183 -3.29 -8.14 -10.66
N ASP A 184 -2.19 -8.70 -10.17
CA ASP A 184 -0.91 -8.77 -10.92
C ASP A 184 -1.02 -9.57 -12.21
N GLY A 185 -2.00 -10.44 -12.33
CA GLY A 185 -2.23 -11.26 -13.53
C GLY A 185 -2.39 -10.44 -14.82
N VAL A 186 -2.77 -9.17 -14.73
CA VAL A 186 -2.87 -8.27 -15.89
C VAL A 186 -1.52 -8.04 -16.57
N TRP A 187 -0.40 -8.20 -15.86
CA TRP A 187 0.95 -7.93 -16.35
C TRP A 187 1.67 -9.12 -16.98
N ASN A 188 1.14 -10.34 -16.90
CA ASN A 188 1.85 -11.54 -17.33
C ASN A 188 2.47 -11.43 -18.74
N ARG A 189 1.72 -10.90 -19.71
CA ARG A 189 2.21 -10.70 -21.08
C ARG A 189 3.20 -9.53 -21.21
N TYR A 190 3.05 -8.52 -20.37
CA TYR A 190 3.95 -7.38 -20.31
C TYR A 190 5.30 -7.76 -19.73
N TYR A 191 5.31 -8.61 -18.71
CA TYR A 191 6.56 -9.16 -18.16
C TYR A 191 7.38 -9.91 -19.24
N ASP A 192 6.72 -10.71 -20.09
CA ASP A 192 7.40 -11.38 -21.19
C ASP A 192 8.01 -10.40 -22.19
N MET A 193 7.35 -9.28 -22.43
CA MET A 193 7.84 -8.25 -23.37
C MET A 193 8.95 -7.37 -22.80
N LEU A 194 8.94 -7.09 -21.52
CA LEU A 194 9.91 -6.21 -20.87
C LEU A 194 11.17 -6.92 -20.41
N TYR A 195 11.15 -8.25 -20.34
CA TYR A 195 12.24 -9.05 -19.80
C TYR A 195 13.51 -9.02 -20.64
N ASP A 196 14.64 -8.75 -20.02
CA ASP A 196 15.98 -8.77 -20.62
C ASP A 196 16.89 -9.79 -19.92
N HIS A 197 16.89 -9.84 -18.58
CA HIS A 197 17.82 -10.64 -17.80
C HIS A 197 17.21 -11.13 -16.48
N PRO A 198 17.76 -12.23 -15.91
CA PRO A 198 17.39 -12.70 -14.58
C PRO A 198 17.82 -11.71 -13.48
N ASN A 199 17.19 -11.82 -12.31
CA ASN A 199 17.55 -11.09 -11.10
C ASN A 199 17.63 -12.09 -9.92
N LYS A 200 17.89 -11.59 -8.70
CA LYS A 200 17.81 -12.41 -7.49
C LYS A 200 16.39 -12.98 -7.33
N PRO A 201 16.24 -14.22 -6.84
CA PRO A 201 14.93 -14.74 -6.49
C PRO A 201 14.33 -13.95 -5.34
N PHE A 202 12.99 -13.84 -5.32
CA PHE A 202 12.29 -13.31 -4.16
C PHE A 202 11.18 -14.26 -3.70
N VAL A 203 10.78 -14.12 -2.44
CA VAL A 203 9.72 -14.93 -1.85
C VAL A 203 8.72 -14.03 -1.18
N SER A 204 7.43 -14.23 -1.50
CA SER A 204 6.34 -13.65 -0.75
C SER A 204 5.89 -14.63 0.35
N TRP A 205 5.81 -14.15 1.58
CA TRP A 205 5.51 -14.93 2.77
C TRP A 205 4.12 -14.62 3.28
N PHE A 206 3.27 -15.63 3.34
CA PHE A 206 1.95 -15.54 3.98
C PHE A 206 2.08 -15.68 5.49
N ARG A 207 1.46 -14.77 6.24
CA ARG A 207 1.38 -14.86 7.69
C ARG A 207 0.31 -15.85 8.11
N ASN A 208 0.76 -17.01 8.60
CA ASN A 208 -0.10 -18.15 8.92
C ASN A 208 -0.76 -17.98 10.28
N THR A 209 -1.97 -17.44 10.30
CA THR A 209 -2.82 -17.30 11.49
C THR A 209 -4.22 -17.82 11.19
N THR A 210 -4.95 -18.20 12.23
CA THR A 210 -6.34 -18.67 12.09
C THR A 210 -7.22 -17.63 11.41
N GLU A 211 -7.05 -16.34 11.74
CA GLU A 211 -7.80 -15.25 11.11
C GLU A 211 -7.50 -15.17 9.62
N ASN A 212 -6.23 -15.08 9.26
CA ASN A 212 -5.83 -14.98 7.84
C ASN A 212 -6.31 -16.20 7.03
N ILE A 213 -6.22 -17.41 7.58
CA ILE A 213 -6.74 -18.61 6.93
C ILE A 213 -8.26 -18.51 6.72
N ASN A 214 -9.01 -18.08 7.71
CA ASN A 214 -10.47 -17.94 7.61
C ASN A 214 -10.88 -16.89 6.60
N GLN A 215 -10.19 -15.75 6.56
CA GLN A 215 -10.40 -14.72 5.54
C GLN A 215 -10.17 -15.26 4.11
N TRP A 216 -9.12 -16.04 3.91
CA TRP A 216 -8.83 -16.65 2.61
C TRP A 216 -9.80 -17.76 2.25
N LYS A 217 -10.28 -18.56 3.19
CA LYS A 217 -11.33 -19.56 2.96
C LYS A 217 -12.62 -18.93 2.47
N SER A 218 -12.98 -17.77 3.00
CA SER A 218 -14.19 -17.06 2.58
C SER A 218 -14.06 -16.42 1.19
N PHE A 219 -12.84 -16.04 0.81
CA PHE A 219 -12.56 -15.38 -0.47
C PHE A 219 -12.43 -16.37 -1.63
N TRP A 220 -11.73 -17.50 -1.44
CA TRP A 220 -11.52 -18.47 -2.51
C TRP A 220 -12.76 -19.31 -2.76
N GLN A 221 -13.12 -19.41 -4.04
CA GLN A 221 -14.19 -20.29 -4.45
C GLN A 221 -13.79 -21.76 -4.25
N SER A 222 -14.78 -22.59 -3.91
CA SER A 222 -14.58 -24.02 -3.56
C SER A 222 -13.93 -24.87 -4.66
N ASN A 223 -13.82 -24.39 -5.88
CA ASN A 223 -13.30 -25.10 -7.04
C ASN A 223 -11.82 -24.85 -7.35
N ASP A 224 -11.18 -23.90 -6.67
CA ASP A 224 -9.74 -23.64 -6.87
C ASP A 224 -8.90 -24.66 -6.11
N LYS A 225 -8.33 -25.60 -6.89
CA LYS A 225 -7.50 -26.68 -6.35
C LYS A 225 -6.21 -26.17 -5.68
N TYR A 226 -5.59 -25.12 -6.24
CA TYR A 226 -4.37 -24.52 -5.68
C TYR A 226 -4.67 -23.86 -4.33
N ALA A 227 -5.71 -23.06 -4.29
CA ALA A 227 -6.16 -22.41 -3.06
C ALA A 227 -6.46 -23.43 -1.96
N ARG A 228 -7.17 -24.51 -2.29
CA ARG A 228 -7.47 -25.58 -1.32
C ARG A 228 -6.22 -26.21 -0.76
N SER A 229 -5.27 -26.60 -1.62
CA SER A 229 -4.02 -27.22 -1.19
C SER A 229 -3.20 -26.30 -0.28
N PHE A 230 -3.14 -25.01 -0.59
CA PHE A 230 -2.45 -24.03 0.23
C PHE A 230 -3.14 -23.81 1.60
N ILE A 231 -4.47 -23.75 1.62
CA ILE A 231 -5.23 -23.65 2.88
C ILE A 231 -5.00 -24.86 3.76
N GLU A 232 -5.04 -26.07 3.19
CA GLU A 232 -4.74 -27.31 3.92
C GLU A 232 -3.30 -27.28 4.49
N GLU A 233 -2.31 -26.84 3.75
CA GLU A 233 -0.96 -26.64 4.25
C GLU A 233 -0.92 -25.67 5.43
N CYS A 234 -1.62 -24.55 5.33
CA CYS A 234 -1.72 -23.53 6.39
C CYS A 234 -2.31 -24.11 7.69
N GLU A 235 -3.37 -24.92 7.58
CA GLU A 235 -4.06 -25.51 8.74
C GLU A 235 -3.20 -26.54 9.49
N TYR A 236 -2.42 -27.32 8.76
CA TYR A 236 -1.56 -28.36 9.36
C TYR A 236 -0.21 -27.84 9.83
N SER A 237 0.24 -26.71 9.29
CA SER A 237 1.55 -26.14 9.60
C SER A 237 1.55 -25.37 10.91
N LYS A 238 2.60 -25.60 11.71
CA LYS A 238 2.89 -24.80 12.91
C LYS A 238 3.82 -23.61 12.62
N LYS A 239 4.23 -23.44 11.35
CA LYS A 239 5.10 -22.34 10.96
C LYS A 239 4.31 -21.02 10.99
N LYS A 240 4.93 -19.97 11.51
CA LYS A 240 4.34 -18.63 11.56
C LYS A 240 4.18 -18.00 10.17
N PHE A 241 5.05 -18.36 9.24
CA PHE A 241 5.02 -17.94 7.84
C PHE A 241 5.13 -19.15 6.93
N LEU A 242 4.35 -19.13 5.86
CA LEU A 242 4.41 -20.09 4.77
C LEU A 242 4.73 -19.36 3.46
N LYS A 243 5.38 -20.06 2.55
CA LYS A 243 5.69 -19.52 1.24
C LYS A 243 4.41 -19.39 0.44
N TRP A 244 4.03 -18.16 0.10
CA TRP A 244 2.90 -17.85 -0.78
C TRP A 244 3.30 -18.04 -2.25
N VAL A 245 4.34 -17.31 -2.67
CA VAL A 245 4.92 -17.37 -4.01
C VAL A 245 6.43 -17.33 -3.88
N GLU A 246 7.12 -18.05 -4.74
CA GLU A 246 8.56 -17.92 -4.98
C GLU A 246 8.76 -17.59 -6.45
N THR A 247 9.39 -16.46 -6.72
CA THR A 247 9.81 -16.10 -8.07
C THR A 247 11.29 -16.45 -8.20
N PRO A 248 11.64 -17.43 -9.05
CA PRO A 248 13.04 -17.78 -9.27
C PRO A 248 13.77 -16.59 -9.91
N GLY A 249 15.05 -16.43 -9.61
CA GLY A 249 15.88 -15.38 -10.21
C GLY A 249 15.94 -15.49 -11.73
N ASP A 250 16.03 -16.71 -12.26
CA ASP A 250 15.79 -17.03 -13.65
C ASP A 250 14.35 -17.54 -13.82
N THR A 251 13.53 -16.74 -14.47
CA THR A 251 12.11 -17.06 -14.72
C THR A 251 11.89 -17.96 -15.94
N GLY A 252 12.96 -18.30 -16.67
CA GLY A 252 12.90 -19.03 -17.96
C GLY A 252 12.34 -18.18 -19.11
N ARG A 253 12.05 -16.90 -18.88
CA ARG A 253 11.66 -15.95 -19.93
C ARG A 253 12.83 -15.71 -20.89
N LYS A 254 12.51 -15.39 -22.12
CA LYS A 254 13.52 -15.03 -23.14
C LYS A 254 13.38 -13.57 -23.51
N PRO A 255 14.51 -12.83 -23.62
CA PRO A 255 14.48 -11.47 -24.11
C PRO A 255 13.82 -11.39 -25.48
N THR A 256 13.03 -10.35 -25.69
CA THR A 256 12.44 -10.03 -27.00
C THR A 256 13.16 -8.84 -27.63
N THR A 257 13.20 -8.79 -28.95
CA THR A 257 13.72 -7.63 -29.72
C THR A 257 12.60 -6.72 -30.19
N ARG A 258 11.33 -7.02 -29.86
CA ARG A 258 10.15 -6.28 -30.32
C ARG A 258 10.14 -4.83 -29.82
N ILE A 259 10.59 -4.62 -28.59
CA ILE A 259 10.68 -3.30 -27.96
C ILE A 259 12.13 -2.83 -28.01
N ARG A 260 12.35 -1.63 -28.55
CA ARG A 260 13.66 -0.95 -28.49
C ARG A 260 13.85 -0.27 -27.14
N ARG A 261 12.84 0.52 -26.71
CA ARG A 261 12.80 1.18 -25.40
C ARG A 261 11.39 1.20 -24.85
N ALA A 262 11.27 1.12 -23.54
CA ALA A 262 9.99 1.27 -22.87
C ALA A 262 10.07 2.28 -21.70
N ALA A 263 8.94 2.86 -21.39
CA ALA A 263 8.73 3.73 -20.24
C ALA A 263 7.55 3.23 -19.42
N ILE A 264 7.72 3.16 -18.09
CA ILE A 264 6.61 3.00 -17.16
C ILE A 264 6.34 4.37 -16.54
N LEU A 265 5.20 4.99 -16.87
CA LEU A 265 4.78 6.25 -16.26
C LEU A 265 4.07 5.97 -14.95
N VAL A 266 4.59 6.55 -13.88
CA VAL A 266 4.05 6.40 -12.52
C VAL A 266 3.76 7.76 -11.89
N ASP A 267 2.91 7.75 -10.89
CA ASP A 267 2.71 8.83 -9.94
C ASP A 267 2.50 8.29 -8.52
N MET A 268 2.28 9.17 -7.57
CA MET A 268 2.06 8.78 -6.19
C MET A 268 0.73 8.07 -5.92
N MET A 269 -0.16 7.98 -6.90
CA MET A 269 -1.41 7.20 -6.84
C MET A 269 -1.23 5.80 -7.45
N THR A 270 -0.08 5.54 -8.10
CA THR A 270 0.30 4.22 -8.57
C THR A 270 0.57 3.31 -7.36
N ALA A 271 -0.16 2.21 -7.22
CA ALA A 271 -0.13 1.39 -6.01
C ALA A 271 -0.24 -0.11 -6.29
N SER A 272 0.33 -0.93 -5.39
CA SER A 272 0.12 -2.37 -5.32
C SER A 272 0.45 -3.05 -6.66
N ALA A 273 -0.48 -3.80 -7.28
CA ALA A 273 -0.26 -4.45 -8.57
C ALA A 273 0.21 -3.49 -9.68
N ALA A 274 -0.10 -2.19 -9.60
CA ALA A 274 0.43 -1.22 -10.55
C ALA A 274 1.90 -0.85 -10.26
N GLU A 275 2.39 -1.03 -9.04
CA GLU A 275 3.81 -0.91 -8.72
C GLU A 275 4.61 -2.11 -9.20
N SER A 276 3.99 -3.31 -9.26
CA SER A 276 4.67 -4.54 -9.68
C SER A 276 5.26 -4.46 -11.08
N ILE A 277 4.61 -3.77 -12.04
CA ILE A 277 5.17 -3.60 -13.39
C ILE A 277 6.40 -2.69 -13.39
N ALA A 278 6.39 -1.63 -12.56
CA ALA A 278 7.54 -0.73 -12.42
C ALA A 278 8.71 -1.42 -11.72
N GLU A 279 8.45 -2.18 -10.67
CA GLU A 279 9.46 -3.00 -9.98
C GLU A 279 10.06 -4.05 -10.91
N PHE A 280 9.21 -4.77 -11.67
CA PHE A 280 9.68 -5.75 -12.64
C PHE A 280 10.61 -5.10 -13.65
N ALA A 281 10.23 -3.96 -14.22
CA ALA A 281 11.05 -3.23 -15.17
C ALA A 281 12.44 -2.89 -14.60
N LYS A 282 12.49 -2.36 -13.37
CA LYS A 282 13.76 -2.04 -12.69
C LYS A 282 14.64 -3.24 -12.39
N LYS A 283 14.01 -4.40 -12.14
CA LYS A 283 14.73 -5.64 -11.76
C LYS A 283 15.18 -6.46 -12.98
N HIS A 284 14.47 -6.39 -14.11
CA HIS A 284 14.62 -7.35 -15.20
C HIS A 284 14.78 -6.73 -16.58
N SER A 285 14.84 -5.38 -16.72
CA SER A 285 14.92 -4.73 -18.02
C SER A 285 15.94 -3.60 -18.07
N ASP A 286 16.90 -3.71 -18.99
CA ASP A 286 17.89 -2.64 -19.26
C ASP A 286 17.33 -1.53 -20.17
N ARG A 287 16.32 -1.84 -20.99
CA ARG A 287 15.72 -0.94 -21.97
C ARG A 287 14.45 -0.25 -21.48
N THR A 288 13.99 -0.58 -20.26
CA THR A 288 12.80 0.02 -19.66
C THR A 288 13.21 0.91 -18.49
N LYS A 289 12.66 2.13 -18.45
CA LYS A 289 12.86 3.05 -17.34
C LYS A 289 11.53 3.46 -16.73
N VAL A 290 11.54 3.73 -15.44
CA VAL A 290 10.40 4.29 -14.70
C VAL A 290 10.49 5.80 -14.70
N TYR A 291 9.42 6.47 -15.09
CA TYR A 291 9.30 7.93 -15.23
C TYR A 291 8.24 8.46 -14.29
N GLY A 292 8.54 9.55 -13.59
CA GLY A 292 7.61 10.22 -12.67
C GLY A 292 8.24 11.45 -12.04
N ILE A 293 7.56 12.11 -11.11
CA ILE A 293 8.12 13.24 -10.34
C ILE A 293 8.49 12.85 -8.91
N GLY A 294 8.11 11.67 -8.47
CA GLY A 294 8.38 11.13 -7.14
C GLY A 294 7.96 9.67 -7.04
N ASN A 295 8.17 9.09 -5.86
CA ASN A 295 7.87 7.68 -5.64
C ASN A 295 6.38 7.37 -5.83
N THR A 296 6.09 6.11 -6.15
CA THR A 296 4.74 5.54 -6.14
C THR A 296 4.18 5.47 -4.71
N LEU A 297 2.97 4.92 -4.54
CA LEU A 297 2.27 4.96 -3.24
C LEU A 297 3.03 4.21 -2.13
N GLY A 298 3.67 3.09 -2.41
CA GLY A 298 4.41 2.33 -1.40
C GLY A 298 3.63 1.15 -0.82
N CYS A 299 3.12 0.35 -1.72
CA CYS A 299 2.43 -0.91 -1.46
C CYS A 299 3.12 -2.11 -2.14
N GLU A 300 4.33 -1.91 -2.66
CA GLU A 300 5.00 -2.85 -3.56
C GLU A 300 5.49 -4.14 -2.88
N LEU A 301 5.78 -4.07 -1.57
CA LEU A 301 6.44 -5.17 -0.83
C LEU A 301 5.49 -5.96 0.08
N THR A 302 4.21 -5.67 -0.01
CA THR A 302 3.17 -6.32 0.79
C THR A 302 1.94 -6.58 -0.07
N GLY A 303 0.99 -7.36 0.40
CA GLY A 303 -0.21 -7.55 -0.42
C GLY A 303 -1.20 -8.54 0.15
N ASN A 304 -2.08 -9.00 -0.77
CA ASN A 304 -3.12 -9.94 -0.43
C ASN A 304 -3.98 -9.45 0.74
N CYS A 305 -4.42 -8.18 0.63
CA CYS A 305 -5.14 -7.48 1.69
C CYS A 305 -6.45 -8.14 2.05
N ARG A 306 -6.78 -8.11 3.33
CA ARG A 306 -8.03 -8.59 3.91
C ARG A 306 -8.56 -7.56 4.91
N GLU A 307 -9.80 -7.75 5.33
CA GLU A 307 -10.47 -6.86 6.26
C GLU A 307 -10.72 -7.58 7.60
N GLY A 308 -10.40 -6.88 8.69
CA GLY A 308 -10.85 -7.22 10.03
C GLY A 308 -11.85 -6.19 10.52
N ALA A 309 -12.53 -6.47 11.64
CA ALA A 309 -13.43 -5.51 12.28
C ALA A 309 -13.26 -5.53 13.80
N LEU A 310 -13.33 -4.34 14.42
CA LEU A 310 -13.28 -4.22 15.88
C LEU A 310 -14.56 -4.80 16.50
N PRO A 311 -14.46 -5.44 17.67
CA PRO A 311 -15.58 -6.23 18.21
C PRO A 311 -16.79 -5.39 18.64
N ASN A 312 -16.62 -4.18 19.17
CA ASN A 312 -17.70 -3.34 19.66
C ASN A 312 -18.14 -2.31 18.60
N SER A 313 -17.24 -1.44 18.15
CA SER A 313 -17.52 -0.35 17.21
C SER A 313 -17.76 -0.80 15.77
N LYS A 314 -17.30 -2.02 15.41
CA LYS A 314 -17.32 -2.54 14.02
C LYS A 314 -16.47 -1.75 13.04
N ILE A 315 -15.60 -0.86 13.51
CA ILE A 315 -14.63 -0.18 12.64
C ILE A 315 -13.83 -1.23 11.87
N LYS A 316 -13.77 -1.11 10.56
CA LYS A 316 -13.03 -2.02 9.70
C LYS A 316 -11.58 -1.59 9.56
N LEU A 317 -10.70 -2.60 9.55
CA LEU A 317 -9.26 -2.50 9.32
C LEU A 317 -8.91 -3.26 8.05
N SER A 318 -8.31 -2.60 7.07
CA SER A 318 -7.63 -3.26 5.94
C SER A 318 -6.17 -3.54 6.31
N TYR A 319 -5.65 -4.71 5.94
CA TYR A 319 -4.26 -5.09 6.25
C TYR A 319 -3.72 -6.13 5.28
N ALA A 320 -2.40 -6.12 5.05
CA ALA A 320 -1.71 -7.10 4.22
C ALA A 320 -1.51 -8.44 4.95
N THR A 321 -1.83 -9.54 4.28
CA THR A 321 -1.60 -10.92 4.78
C THR A 321 -0.30 -11.54 4.27
N THR A 322 0.34 -10.90 3.29
CA THR A 322 1.65 -11.32 2.78
C THR A 322 2.68 -10.19 2.88
N VAL A 323 3.94 -10.57 2.97
CA VAL A 323 5.10 -9.68 2.98
C VAL A 323 6.23 -10.31 2.16
N ASP A 324 6.89 -9.52 1.32
CA ASP A 324 7.94 -9.98 0.46
C ASP A 324 9.31 -9.99 1.15
N SER A 325 10.21 -10.85 0.68
CA SER A 325 11.59 -10.95 1.18
C SER A 325 12.32 -9.60 1.11
N ASP A 326 12.05 -8.80 0.08
CA ASP A 326 12.68 -7.50 -0.13
C ASP A 326 12.27 -6.47 0.93
N PHE A 327 11.11 -6.65 1.58
CA PHE A 327 10.70 -5.81 2.73
C PHE A 327 11.71 -5.88 3.89
N TYR A 328 12.33 -7.03 4.11
CA TYR A 328 13.36 -7.21 5.14
C TYR A 328 14.67 -6.48 4.82
N GLU A 329 14.93 -6.23 3.53
CA GLU A 329 16.14 -5.54 3.05
C GLU A 329 15.93 -4.03 2.85
N LYS A 330 14.67 -3.58 2.66
CA LYS A 330 14.29 -2.17 2.41
C LYS A 330 14.81 -1.23 3.51
N ASP A 331 15.48 -0.15 3.11
CA ASP A 331 15.73 1.01 3.97
C ASP A 331 14.55 1.98 3.89
N PHE A 332 13.74 2.01 4.93
CA PHE A 332 12.56 2.88 4.98
C PHE A 332 12.90 4.38 5.12
N SER A 333 14.15 4.73 5.43
CA SER A 333 14.58 6.13 5.44
C SER A 333 14.61 6.75 4.03
N GLU A 334 14.73 5.92 2.99
CA GLU A 334 14.66 6.33 1.58
C GLU A 334 13.23 6.55 1.07
N GLY A 335 12.23 6.28 1.91
CA GLY A 335 10.81 6.38 1.58
C GLY A 335 10.20 5.07 1.06
N LEU A 336 8.89 5.12 0.83
CA LEU A 336 8.11 4.01 0.30
C LEU A 336 7.95 4.13 -1.20
N GLY A 337 7.59 3.01 -1.83
CA GLY A 337 7.25 2.93 -3.24
C GLY A 337 8.45 2.81 -4.16
N VAL A 338 8.14 2.73 -5.43
CA VAL A 338 9.11 2.63 -6.51
C VAL A 338 9.61 4.02 -6.89
N THR A 339 10.91 4.25 -6.76
CA THR A 339 11.53 5.53 -7.15
C THR A 339 11.69 5.57 -8.67
N PRO A 340 11.26 6.63 -9.37
CA PRO A 340 11.50 6.80 -10.80
C PRO A 340 13.01 6.84 -11.13
N ASP A 341 13.37 6.28 -12.30
CA ASP A 341 14.72 6.38 -12.87
C ASP A 341 14.95 7.74 -13.52
N VAL A 342 13.85 8.34 -14.03
CA VAL A 342 13.85 9.62 -14.73
C VAL A 342 12.80 10.53 -14.12
N ILE A 343 13.25 11.68 -13.63
CA ILE A 343 12.33 12.72 -13.11
C ILE A 343 11.84 13.55 -14.29
N ILE A 344 10.51 13.60 -14.45
CA ILE A 344 9.86 14.42 -15.48
C ILE A 344 9.89 15.89 -15.02
N PRO A 345 10.48 16.82 -15.82
CA PRO A 345 10.62 18.22 -15.43
C PRO A 345 9.36 19.05 -15.74
N LEU A 346 8.19 18.46 -15.58
CA LEU A 346 6.90 19.08 -15.85
C LEU A 346 6.01 18.93 -14.60
N PRO A 347 5.10 19.89 -14.33
CA PRO A 347 4.19 19.80 -13.21
C PRO A 347 3.22 18.63 -13.37
N MET A 348 2.64 18.18 -12.26
CA MET A 348 1.58 17.16 -12.28
C MET A 348 0.36 17.66 -13.06
N ALA A 349 -0.23 16.78 -13.86
CA ALA A 349 -1.50 17.06 -14.53
C ALA A 349 -2.59 17.29 -13.46
N ARG A 350 -3.26 18.44 -13.54
CA ARG A 350 -4.37 18.76 -12.63
C ARG A 350 -5.64 17.99 -12.96
N LYS A 351 -5.82 17.71 -14.23
CA LYS A 351 -6.91 16.90 -14.77
C LYS A 351 -6.33 15.76 -15.57
N PHE A 352 -6.63 14.54 -15.16
CA PHE A 352 -6.09 13.34 -15.76
C PHE A 352 -7.20 12.52 -16.41
N THR A 353 -7.71 13.03 -17.54
CA THR A 353 -8.78 12.40 -18.32
C THR A 353 -8.40 12.23 -19.79
N ASP A 354 -7.43 13.02 -20.27
CA ASP A 354 -7.05 13.04 -21.68
C ASP A 354 -6.12 11.89 -22.05
N ASN A 355 -6.17 11.46 -23.30
CA ASN A 355 -5.45 10.30 -23.80
C ASN A 355 -3.95 10.55 -23.87
N ILE A 356 -3.55 11.73 -24.38
CA ILE A 356 -2.15 12.13 -24.53
C ILE A 356 -1.98 13.48 -23.85
N ASP A 357 -1.15 13.53 -22.83
CA ASP A 357 -0.82 14.72 -22.08
C ASP A 357 0.68 15.09 -22.25
N GLU A 358 1.09 16.20 -21.66
CA GLU A 358 2.44 16.72 -21.75
C GLU A 358 3.51 15.75 -21.25
N TRP A 359 3.19 14.91 -20.23
CA TRP A 359 4.12 13.90 -19.75
C TRP A 359 4.33 12.81 -20.79
N VAL A 360 3.26 12.33 -21.41
CA VAL A 360 3.33 11.31 -22.46
C VAL A 360 4.16 11.83 -23.64
N LEU A 361 3.90 13.07 -24.07
CA LEU A 361 4.66 13.70 -25.17
C LEU A 361 6.14 13.87 -24.83
N TRP A 362 6.44 14.33 -23.62
CA TRP A 362 7.82 14.51 -23.17
C TRP A 362 8.57 13.17 -23.13
N VAL A 363 7.94 12.12 -22.58
CA VAL A 363 8.53 10.78 -22.50
C VAL A 363 8.72 10.17 -23.89
N ALA A 364 7.76 10.37 -24.81
CA ALA A 364 7.90 9.91 -26.20
C ALA A 364 9.14 10.52 -26.88
N GLU A 365 9.42 11.79 -26.63
CA GLU A 365 10.64 12.45 -27.13
C GLU A 365 11.92 11.93 -26.46
N ASP A 366 11.88 11.62 -25.16
CA ASP A 366 13.03 11.07 -24.43
C ASP A 366 13.38 9.65 -24.91
N LEU A 367 12.39 8.83 -25.24
CA LEU A 367 12.59 7.47 -25.77
C LEU A 367 13.26 7.42 -27.14
N LYS A 368 13.30 8.53 -27.89
CA LYS A 368 13.99 8.62 -29.20
C LYS A 368 15.50 8.84 -29.06
N ARG A 369 15.96 9.33 -27.93
CA ARG A 369 17.38 9.64 -27.65
C ARG A 369 18.17 8.39 -27.33
#